data_382c3d21921f0450ff91ea237d27fcf4
#
_entry.id   382c3d21921f0450ff91ea237d27fcf4
#
_cell.length_a   1.000
_cell.length_b   1.000
_cell.length_c   1.000
_cell.angle_alpha   90.00
_cell.angle_beta   90.00
_cell.angle_gamma   90.00
#
_symmetry.space_group_name_H-M   'P 1'
#
loop_
_entity.id
_entity.type
_entity.pdbx_description
1 polymer ?
#
loop_
_entity_poly.entity_id
_entity_poly.type
_entity_poly.pdbx_seq_one_letter_code
_entity_poly.pdbx_strand_id
1 'polypeptide(L)'
;MAHTVAPLNFNAFLEKEKLKDDGSNYADWVRNWRIILTTAQKAYVLNAPLSDAPPQGSHADVMNVWQSKADDYSIVQCAMLYDLESGLQRRFERHGAYEMFQELKLIFQANARIERYEVSNKFYSCKMEENSFVSEHILKMSGYNNHLIQLGVNLPDGCVIDRILQSLPPSYKSFVMNYNMQGMNKTIPELFAMLKAAEVEIKK
;
A
#
# COMPACT_ATOMS: atom_id res chain seq x y z
N MET A 1 39.92 1.59 -5.76
CA MET A 1 39.29 2.73 -5.12
C MET A 1 38.12 2.18 -4.28
N ALA A 2 38.25 2.19 -2.96
CA ALA A 2 37.22 1.75 -2.06
C ALA A 2 36.09 2.80 -2.07
N HIS A 3 34.94 2.46 -2.60
CA HIS A 3 33.73 3.28 -2.44
C HIS A 3 33.30 3.20 -0.97
N THR A 4 33.68 4.20 -0.21
CA THR A 4 33.13 4.42 1.14
C THR A 4 31.65 4.79 0.95
N VAL A 5 30.77 3.79 1.07
CA VAL A 5 29.33 4.04 1.16
C VAL A 5 29.11 4.80 2.45
N ALA A 6 28.56 6.01 2.36
CA ALA A 6 28.23 6.81 3.53
C ALA A 6 27.32 5.99 4.47
N PRO A 7 27.52 6.05 5.79
CA PRO A 7 26.67 5.34 6.73
C PRO A 7 25.22 5.78 6.50
N LEU A 8 24.31 4.82 6.37
CA LEU A 8 22.89 5.09 6.17
C LEU A 8 22.39 5.94 7.34
N ASN A 9 21.95 7.15 7.03
CA ASN A 9 21.28 7.97 8.02
C ASN A 9 19.82 7.50 8.14
N PHE A 10 19.59 6.45 8.94
CA PHE A 10 18.25 5.94 9.21
C PHE A 10 17.32 7.02 9.80
N ASN A 11 17.86 8.03 10.49
CA ASN A 11 17.06 9.08 11.12
C ASN A 11 16.18 9.84 10.13
N ALA A 12 16.66 10.11 8.91
CA ALA A 12 15.86 10.78 7.87
C ALA A 12 14.69 9.91 7.35
N PHE A 13 14.71 8.62 7.62
CA PHE A 13 13.65 7.68 7.21
C PHE A 13 12.71 7.32 8.36
N LEU A 14 13.16 7.50 9.62
CA LEU A 14 12.39 7.19 10.83
C LEU A 14 11.41 8.32 11.24
N GLU A 15 11.39 9.42 10.50
CA GLU A 15 10.38 10.50 10.68
C GLU A 15 9.01 10.14 10.10
N LYS A 16 8.88 9.00 9.42
CA LYS A 16 7.62 8.52 8.86
C LYS A 16 6.80 7.78 9.92
N GLU A 17 5.51 7.63 9.61
CA GLU A 17 4.57 6.91 10.45
C GLU A 17 5.02 5.45 10.65
N LYS A 18 5.17 5.02 11.89
CA LYS A 18 5.52 3.65 12.28
C LYS A 18 4.49 2.65 11.75
N LEU A 19 4.90 1.38 11.59
CA LEU A 19 3.94 0.33 11.31
C LEU A 19 2.95 0.20 12.48
N LYS A 20 1.68 0.40 12.17
CA LYS A 20 0.60 0.31 13.15
C LYS A 20 0.34 -1.13 13.58
N ASP A 21 -0.09 -1.30 14.81
CA ASP A 21 -0.40 -2.62 15.38
C ASP A 21 -1.51 -3.35 14.58
N ASP A 22 -2.43 -2.62 13.95
CA ASP A 22 -3.49 -3.14 13.07
C ASP A 22 -3.03 -3.44 11.63
N GLY A 23 -1.83 -3.00 11.25
CA GLY A 23 -1.26 -3.17 9.91
C GLY A 23 -1.88 -2.32 8.81
N SER A 24 -2.71 -1.30 9.16
CA SER A 24 -3.43 -0.48 8.17
C SER A 24 -2.51 0.26 7.18
N ASN A 25 -1.25 0.53 7.57
CA ASN A 25 -0.24 1.15 6.72
C ASN A 25 0.86 0.17 6.25
N TYR A 26 0.64 -1.16 6.36
CA TYR A 26 1.64 -2.18 6.07
C TYR A 26 2.18 -2.11 4.62
N ALA A 27 1.32 -1.87 3.64
CA ALA A 27 1.74 -1.82 2.24
C ALA A 27 2.74 -0.68 1.96
N ASP A 28 2.49 0.50 2.54
CA ASP A 28 3.39 1.66 2.44
C ASP A 28 4.66 1.45 3.25
N TRP A 29 4.54 0.87 4.44
CA TRP A 29 5.68 0.53 5.29
C TRP A 29 6.63 -0.43 4.56
N VAL A 30 6.15 -1.53 3.98
CA VAL A 30 6.97 -2.47 3.21
C VAL A 30 7.64 -1.81 2.01
N ARG A 31 6.91 -0.97 1.28
CA ARG A 31 7.46 -0.24 0.12
C ARG A 31 8.62 0.65 0.54
N ASN A 32 8.44 1.41 1.63
CA ASN A 32 9.46 2.29 2.16
C ASN A 32 10.71 1.52 2.59
N TRP A 33 10.54 0.42 3.33
CA TRP A 33 11.65 -0.43 3.76
C TRP A 33 12.42 -1.03 2.59
N ARG A 34 11.75 -1.49 1.54
CA ARG A 34 12.42 -1.98 0.32
C ARG A 34 13.23 -0.89 -0.36
N ILE A 35 12.72 0.33 -0.46
CA ILE A 35 13.45 1.48 -1.04
C ILE A 35 14.69 1.77 -0.20
N ILE A 36 14.55 1.89 1.12
CA ILE A 36 15.64 2.17 2.06
C ILE A 36 16.74 1.13 1.92
N LEU A 37 16.40 -0.15 2.02
CA LEU A 37 17.38 -1.22 1.99
C LEU A 37 18.01 -1.41 0.62
N THR A 38 17.29 -1.14 -0.47
CA THR A 38 17.87 -1.14 -1.82
C THR A 38 18.89 -0.02 -1.97
N THR A 39 18.58 1.19 -1.52
CA THR A 39 19.51 2.32 -1.53
C THR A 39 20.73 2.05 -0.67
N ALA A 40 20.56 1.35 0.45
CA ALA A 40 21.63 0.93 1.35
C ALA A 40 22.44 -0.28 0.85
N GLN A 41 22.05 -0.90 -0.25
CA GLN A 41 22.60 -2.18 -0.72
C GLN A 41 22.47 -3.33 0.30
N LYS A 42 21.45 -3.27 1.17
CA LYS A 42 21.17 -4.24 2.23
C LYS A 42 19.86 -5.02 2.02
N ALA A 43 19.26 -4.95 0.82
CA ALA A 43 18.00 -5.62 0.50
C ALA A 43 18.06 -7.16 0.70
N TYR A 44 19.25 -7.74 0.64
CA TYR A 44 19.46 -9.17 0.86
C TYR A 44 19.05 -9.64 2.26
N VAL A 45 19.08 -8.74 3.26
CA VAL A 45 18.67 -9.03 4.65
C VAL A 45 17.23 -9.49 4.74
N LEU A 46 16.34 -8.99 3.86
CA LEU A 46 14.92 -9.40 3.83
C LEU A 46 14.65 -10.65 2.99
N ASN A 47 15.64 -11.11 2.21
CA ASN A 47 15.46 -12.19 1.24
C ASN A 47 15.88 -13.57 1.76
N ALA A 48 16.81 -13.61 2.70
CA ALA A 48 17.31 -14.84 3.30
C ALA A 48 17.74 -14.62 4.76
N PRO A 49 17.69 -15.64 5.62
CA PRO A 49 18.24 -15.54 6.97
C PRO A 49 19.79 -15.41 6.91
N LEU A 50 20.39 -14.89 7.99
CA LEU A 50 21.84 -14.89 8.14
C LEU A 50 22.33 -16.34 8.17
N SER A 51 23.36 -16.64 7.38
CA SER A 51 24.00 -17.96 7.42
C SER A 51 24.70 -18.20 8.76
N ASP A 52 24.84 -19.47 9.13
CA ASP A 52 25.62 -19.85 10.31
C ASP A 52 27.04 -19.26 10.28
N ALA A 53 27.58 -19.01 11.47
CA ALA A 53 28.92 -18.53 11.61
C ALA A 53 29.94 -19.54 11.02
N PRO A 54 30.97 -19.07 10.30
CA PRO A 54 32.00 -19.97 9.78
C PRO A 54 32.66 -20.77 10.92
N PRO A 55 33.09 -22.01 10.66
CA PRO A 55 33.77 -22.84 11.67
C PRO A 55 34.97 -22.15 12.29
N GLN A 56 35.27 -22.48 13.55
CA GLN A 56 36.48 -21.99 14.21
C GLN A 56 37.72 -22.40 13.41
N GLY A 57 38.63 -21.42 13.13
CA GLY A 57 39.79 -21.61 12.31
C GLY A 57 39.63 -21.28 10.83
N SER A 58 38.48 -20.80 10.40
CA SER A 58 38.29 -20.28 9.06
C SER A 58 39.19 -19.09 8.78
N HIS A 59 39.54 -18.89 7.48
CA HIS A 59 40.40 -17.79 7.06
C HIS A 59 39.81 -16.43 7.50
N ALA A 60 40.69 -15.48 7.89
CA ALA A 60 40.28 -14.19 8.43
C ALA A 60 39.34 -13.42 7.49
N ASP A 61 39.53 -13.49 6.18
CA ASP A 61 38.68 -12.82 5.19
C ASP A 61 37.25 -13.36 5.20
N VAL A 62 37.06 -14.68 5.40
CA VAL A 62 35.76 -15.31 5.48
C VAL A 62 35.04 -14.86 6.75
N MET A 63 35.74 -14.78 7.87
CA MET A 63 35.22 -14.28 9.13
C MET A 63 34.79 -12.81 9.03
N ASN A 64 35.61 -11.98 8.43
CA ASN A 64 35.36 -10.55 8.24
C ASN A 64 34.13 -10.31 7.36
N VAL A 65 33.99 -11.05 6.27
CA VAL A 65 32.80 -10.97 5.39
C VAL A 65 31.54 -11.40 6.12
N TRP A 66 31.61 -12.49 6.89
CA TRP A 66 30.47 -12.95 7.67
C TRP A 66 30.08 -11.93 8.77
N GLN A 67 31.06 -11.41 9.51
CA GLN A 67 30.83 -10.41 10.55
C GLN A 67 30.17 -9.14 9.97
N SER A 68 30.67 -8.64 8.83
CA SER A 68 30.06 -7.49 8.16
C SER A 68 28.59 -7.72 7.79
N LYS A 69 28.25 -8.94 7.36
CA LYS A 69 26.83 -9.30 7.12
C LYS A 69 26.04 -9.37 8.42
N ALA A 70 26.61 -10.00 9.46
CA ALA A 70 25.94 -10.10 10.77
C ALA A 70 25.64 -8.70 11.35
N ASP A 71 26.56 -7.75 11.20
CA ASP A 71 26.36 -6.36 11.59
C ASP A 71 25.21 -5.72 10.81
N ASP A 72 25.12 -5.97 9.50
CA ASP A 72 24.02 -5.48 8.66
C ASP A 72 22.66 -6.04 9.11
N TYR A 73 22.58 -7.33 9.41
CA TYR A 73 21.35 -7.94 9.95
C TYR A 73 20.95 -7.32 11.29
N SER A 74 21.88 -7.09 12.19
CA SER A 74 21.66 -6.44 13.48
C SER A 74 21.15 -5.01 13.33
N ILE A 75 21.78 -4.23 12.46
CA ILE A 75 21.39 -2.83 12.20
C ILE A 75 19.97 -2.77 11.64
N VAL A 76 19.66 -3.61 10.63
CA VAL A 76 18.33 -3.64 10.02
C VAL A 76 17.28 -4.11 11.01
N GLN A 77 17.58 -5.13 11.84
CA GLN A 77 16.69 -5.61 12.90
C GLN A 77 16.33 -4.48 13.88
N CYS A 78 17.33 -3.78 14.41
CA CYS A 78 17.10 -2.68 15.36
C CYS A 78 16.29 -1.55 14.74
N ALA A 79 16.60 -1.18 13.49
CA ALA A 79 15.89 -0.14 12.79
C ALA A 79 14.43 -0.53 12.48
N MET A 80 14.18 -1.77 12.05
CA MET A 80 12.81 -2.27 11.84
C MET A 80 12.02 -2.31 13.14
N LEU A 81 12.61 -2.81 14.24
CA LEU A 81 11.97 -2.82 15.55
C LEU A 81 11.58 -1.41 16.00
N TYR A 82 12.48 -0.44 15.83
CA TYR A 82 12.18 0.96 16.18
C TYR A 82 11.00 1.53 15.39
N ASP A 83 10.84 1.09 14.14
CA ASP A 83 9.81 1.54 13.20
C ASP A 83 8.46 0.79 13.34
N LEU A 84 8.29 -0.01 14.40
CA LEU A 84 7.04 -0.66 14.77
C LEU A 84 6.36 0.08 15.93
N GLU A 85 5.03 0.03 16.01
CA GLU A 85 4.30 0.40 17.22
C GLU A 85 4.57 -0.58 18.36
N SER A 86 4.28 -0.15 19.58
CA SER A 86 4.69 -0.84 20.82
C SER A 86 4.14 -2.27 20.97
N GLY A 87 2.97 -2.57 20.40
CA GLY A 87 2.40 -3.91 20.38
C GLY A 87 3.23 -4.87 19.54
N LEU A 88 3.54 -4.47 18.31
CA LEU A 88 4.40 -5.23 17.41
C LEU A 88 5.85 -5.29 17.92
N GLN A 89 6.40 -4.20 18.48
CA GLN A 89 7.76 -4.22 19.07
C GLN A 89 7.91 -5.34 20.09
N ARG A 90 6.98 -5.46 21.06
CA ARG A 90 7.00 -6.51 22.09
C ARG A 90 6.90 -7.89 21.50
N ARG A 91 6.12 -8.07 20.43
CA ARG A 91 5.97 -9.34 19.75
C ARG A 91 7.25 -9.78 19.06
N PHE A 92 7.95 -8.84 18.41
CA PHE A 92 9.07 -9.11 17.52
C PHE A 92 10.45 -8.87 18.14
N GLU A 93 10.55 -8.45 19.40
CA GLU A 93 11.82 -8.10 20.06
C GLU A 93 12.91 -9.18 19.99
N ARG A 94 12.51 -10.46 19.87
CA ARG A 94 13.41 -11.62 19.80
C ARG A 94 13.61 -12.19 18.40
N HIS A 95 12.99 -11.57 17.38
CA HIS A 95 13.09 -12.06 16.01
C HIS A 95 14.24 -11.36 15.28
N GLY A 96 14.94 -12.10 14.43
CA GLY A 96 15.86 -11.51 13.46
C GLY A 96 15.12 -10.67 12.39
N ALA A 97 15.86 -9.86 11.64
CA ALA A 97 15.27 -8.99 10.62
C ALA A 97 14.47 -9.77 9.56
N TYR A 98 15.03 -10.90 9.10
CA TYR A 98 14.39 -11.76 8.10
C TYR A 98 13.11 -12.39 8.65
N GLU A 99 13.18 -13.04 9.81
CA GLU A 99 12.05 -13.73 10.45
C GLU A 99 10.93 -12.74 10.74
N MET A 100 11.26 -11.57 11.30
CA MET A 100 10.30 -10.48 11.56
C MET A 100 9.59 -10.06 10.27
N PHE A 101 10.37 -9.83 9.19
CA PHE A 101 9.79 -9.41 7.92
C PHE A 101 8.86 -10.47 7.31
N GLN A 102 9.24 -11.75 7.37
CA GLN A 102 8.42 -12.85 6.87
C GLN A 102 7.13 -13.02 7.68
N GLU A 103 7.21 -12.94 9.00
CA GLU A 103 6.03 -13.07 9.86
C GLU A 103 5.08 -11.89 9.71
N LEU A 104 5.57 -10.64 9.66
CA LEU A 104 4.77 -9.46 9.34
C LEU A 104 4.07 -9.60 7.99
N LYS A 105 4.79 -10.13 7.00
CA LYS A 105 4.22 -10.41 5.68
C LYS A 105 3.07 -11.41 5.76
N LEU A 106 3.22 -12.50 6.51
CA LEU A 106 2.17 -13.51 6.68
C LEU A 106 0.93 -12.91 7.37
N ILE A 107 1.14 -12.14 8.44
CA ILE A 107 0.06 -11.53 9.23
C ILE A 107 -0.72 -10.52 8.37
N PHE A 108 -0.04 -9.55 7.79
CA PHE A 108 -0.71 -8.40 7.17
C PHE A 108 -1.05 -8.62 5.69
N GLN A 109 -0.36 -9.53 4.98
CA GLN A 109 -0.71 -9.85 3.60
C GLN A 109 -2.03 -10.63 3.50
N ALA A 110 -2.33 -11.47 4.48
CA ALA A 110 -3.63 -12.13 4.57
C ALA A 110 -4.74 -11.11 4.84
N ASN A 111 -4.53 -10.19 5.78
CA ASN A 111 -5.47 -9.11 6.09
C ASN A 111 -5.70 -8.18 4.90
N ALA A 112 -4.65 -7.75 4.21
CA ALA A 112 -4.75 -6.93 3.00
C ALA A 112 -5.55 -7.61 1.87
N ARG A 113 -5.49 -8.95 1.77
CA ARG A 113 -6.31 -9.70 0.80
C ARG A 113 -7.79 -9.66 1.17
N ILE A 114 -8.13 -9.84 2.44
CA ILE A 114 -9.50 -9.79 2.94
C ILE A 114 -10.06 -8.37 2.75
N GLU A 115 -9.31 -7.37 3.17
CA GLU A 115 -9.66 -5.96 3.04
C GLU A 115 -9.89 -5.57 1.57
N ARG A 116 -8.99 -5.99 0.67
CA ARG A 116 -9.17 -5.77 -0.77
C ARG A 116 -10.45 -6.40 -1.29
N TYR A 117 -10.79 -7.62 -0.86
CA TYR A 117 -12.03 -8.27 -1.25
C TYR A 117 -13.25 -7.48 -0.76
N GLU A 118 -13.25 -7.03 0.50
CA GLU A 118 -14.34 -6.25 1.08
C GLU A 118 -14.51 -4.89 0.39
N VAL A 119 -13.40 -4.16 0.17
CA VAL A 119 -13.43 -2.86 -0.53
C VAL A 119 -13.88 -3.02 -1.97
N SER A 120 -13.41 -4.06 -2.67
CA SER A 120 -13.88 -4.38 -4.02
C SER A 120 -15.38 -4.65 -4.02
N ASN A 121 -15.87 -5.45 -3.08
CA ASN A 121 -17.30 -5.74 -2.97
C ASN A 121 -18.10 -4.45 -2.71
N LYS A 122 -17.65 -3.59 -1.80
CA LYS A 122 -18.27 -2.28 -1.53
C LYS A 122 -18.29 -1.39 -2.78
N PHE A 123 -17.19 -1.34 -3.53
CA PHE A 123 -17.08 -0.56 -4.76
C PHE A 123 -18.05 -1.07 -5.85
N TYR A 124 -18.05 -2.39 -6.12
CA TYR A 124 -18.87 -2.97 -7.17
C TYR A 124 -20.35 -3.14 -6.80
N SER A 125 -20.71 -3.21 -5.53
CA SER A 125 -22.11 -3.28 -5.08
C SER A 125 -22.73 -1.90 -4.80
N CYS A 126 -21.91 -0.84 -4.72
CA CYS A 126 -22.39 0.50 -4.40
C CYS A 126 -23.42 0.96 -5.44
N LYS A 127 -24.58 1.41 -4.97
CA LYS A 127 -25.62 2.03 -5.79
C LYS A 127 -26.01 3.36 -5.17
N MET A 128 -26.36 4.31 -6.02
CA MET A 128 -26.92 5.59 -5.62
C MET A 128 -28.44 5.42 -5.40
N GLU A 129 -28.94 5.89 -4.28
CA GLU A 129 -30.38 5.94 -4.03
C GLU A 129 -31.03 7.10 -4.77
N GLU A 130 -32.31 6.94 -5.15
CA GLU A 130 -33.03 7.89 -6.01
C GLU A 130 -33.02 9.34 -5.46
N ASN A 131 -33.07 9.49 -4.14
CA ASN A 131 -33.14 10.80 -3.48
C ASN A 131 -31.81 11.31 -2.93
N SER A 132 -30.69 10.56 -3.13
CA SER A 132 -29.38 10.98 -2.66
C SER A 132 -28.71 11.98 -3.59
N PHE A 133 -27.66 12.66 -3.12
CA PHE A 133 -26.90 13.62 -3.93
C PHE A 133 -25.79 12.94 -4.70
N VAL A 134 -25.63 13.33 -5.99
CA VAL A 134 -24.54 12.87 -6.85
C VAL A 134 -23.17 13.11 -6.21
N SER A 135 -23.00 14.27 -5.55
CA SER A 135 -21.74 14.62 -4.91
C SER A 135 -21.33 13.63 -3.82
N GLU A 136 -22.26 13.22 -2.97
CA GLU A 136 -22.00 12.24 -1.91
C GLU A 136 -21.66 10.86 -2.51
N HIS A 137 -22.43 10.46 -3.52
CA HIS A 137 -22.22 9.17 -4.17
C HIS A 137 -20.84 9.08 -4.87
N ILE A 138 -20.46 10.11 -5.63
CA ILE A 138 -19.17 10.14 -6.30
C ILE A 138 -18.00 10.20 -5.32
N LEU A 139 -18.10 10.99 -4.24
CA LEU A 139 -17.08 11.02 -3.19
C LEU A 139 -16.93 9.64 -2.53
N LYS A 140 -18.03 8.94 -2.27
CA LYS A 140 -18.02 7.58 -1.74
C LYS A 140 -17.35 6.59 -2.69
N MET A 141 -17.69 6.63 -3.98
CA MET A 141 -17.09 5.78 -5.02
C MET A 141 -15.60 6.06 -5.20
N SER A 142 -15.21 7.35 -5.22
CA SER A 142 -13.81 7.77 -5.28
C SER A 142 -13.02 7.32 -4.04
N GLY A 143 -13.64 7.37 -2.86
CA GLY A 143 -13.06 6.85 -1.62
C GLY A 143 -12.73 5.36 -1.72
N TYR A 144 -13.65 4.55 -2.24
CA TYR A 144 -13.40 3.11 -2.47
C TYR A 144 -12.31 2.88 -3.51
N ASN A 145 -12.31 3.63 -4.62
CA ASN A 145 -11.27 3.52 -5.64
C ASN A 145 -9.88 3.88 -5.08
N ASN A 146 -9.76 4.97 -4.33
CA ASN A 146 -8.50 5.36 -3.69
C ASN A 146 -8.02 4.29 -2.70
N HIS A 147 -8.93 3.68 -1.95
CA HIS A 147 -8.58 2.59 -1.04
C HIS A 147 -8.11 1.33 -1.82
N LEU A 148 -8.74 1.00 -2.95
CA LEU A 148 -8.27 -0.07 -3.84
C LEU A 148 -6.86 0.21 -4.37
N ILE A 149 -6.56 1.46 -4.74
CA ILE A 149 -5.22 1.88 -5.18
C ILE A 149 -4.19 1.66 -4.05
N GLN A 150 -4.50 2.03 -2.82
CA GLN A 150 -3.64 1.78 -1.64
C GLN A 150 -3.40 0.28 -1.43
N LEU A 151 -4.40 -0.55 -1.71
CA LEU A 151 -4.29 -2.01 -1.64
C LEU A 151 -3.65 -2.65 -2.89
N GLY A 152 -3.09 -1.83 -3.79
CA GLY A 152 -2.37 -2.27 -4.99
C GLY A 152 -3.25 -2.62 -6.18
N VAL A 153 -4.53 -2.24 -6.17
CA VAL A 153 -5.45 -2.44 -7.29
C VAL A 153 -5.66 -1.14 -8.04
N ASN A 154 -5.01 -0.99 -9.19
CA ASN A 154 -5.18 0.16 -10.07
C ASN A 154 -6.22 -0.15 -11.15
N LEU A 155 -7.40 0.41 -11.03
CA LEU A 155 -8.41 0.33 -12.06
C LEU A 155 -8.17 1.42 -13.11
N PRO A 156 -8.29 1.12 -14.43
CA PRO A 156 -8.30 2.16 -15.46
C PRO A 156 -9.45 3.15 -15.22
N ASP A 157 -9.21 4.44 -15.46
CA ASP A 157 -10.20 5.50 -15.26
C ASP A 157 -11.53 5.21 -15.96
N GLY A 158 -11.48 4.66 -17.19
CA GLY A 158 -12.67 4.23 -17.91
C GLY A 158 -13.51 3.21 -17.15
N CYS A 159 -12.88 2.22 -16.50
CA CYS A 159 -13.60 1.22 -15.70
C CYS A 159 -14.25 1.85 -14.46
N VAL A 160 -13.59 2.84 -13.85
CA VAL A 160 -14.15 3.58 -12.71
C VAL A 160 -15.35 4.41 -13.15
N ILE A 161 -15.24 5.11 -14.28
CA ILE A 161 -16.32 5.90 -14.88
C ILE A 161 -17.52 5.01 -15.22
N ASP A 162 -17.30 3.90 -15.93
CA ASP A 162 -18.36 2.94 -16.26
C ASP A 162 -19.05 2.44 -15.01
N ARG A 163 -18.31 2.16 -13.95
CA ARG A 163 -18.86 1.72 -12.69
C ARG A 163 -19.70 2.80 -12.00
N ILE A 164 -19.27 4.06 -12.02
CA ILE A 164 -20.04 5.21 -11.54
C ILE A 164 -21.37 5.30 -12.32
N LEU A 165 -21.32 5.30 -13.65
CA LEU A 165 -22.51 5.38 -14.50
C LEU A 165 -23.50 4.23 -14.25
N GLN A 166 -23.02 3.00 -14.08
CA GLN A 166 -23.83 1.82 -13.76
C GLN A 166 -24.42 1.85 -12.35
N SER A 167 -23.89 2.68 -11.47
CA SER A 167 -24.35 2.80 -10.09
C SER A 167 -25.47 3.82 -9.90
N LEU A 168 -25.73 4.64 -10.92
CA LEU A 168 -26.77 5.68 -10.88
C LEU A 168 -28.18 5.11 -10.91
N PRO A 169 -29.15 5.79 -10.29
CA PRO A 169 -30.54 5.37 -10.27
C PRO A 169 -31.25 5.61 -11.63
N PRO A 170 -32.43 5.00 -11.84
CA PRO A 170 -33.19 5.11 -13.08
C PRO A 170 -33.46 6.53 -13.58
N SER A 171 -33.57 7.52 -12.69
CA SER A 171 -33.71 8.93 -13.05
C SER A 171 -32.60 9.49 -13.93
N TYR A 172 -31.39 8.90 -13.85
CA TYR A 172 -30.22 9.28 -14.67
C TYR A 172 -30.10 8.50 -15.98
N LYS A 173 -31.07 7.63 -16.32
CA LYS A 173 -31.00 6.77 -17.51
C LYS A 173 -30.76 7.54 -18.82
N SER A 174 -31.44 8.67 -18.99
CA SER A 174 -31.26 9.53 -20.17
C SER A 174 -29.87 10.12 -20.24
N PHE A 175 -29.31 10.55 -19.12
CA PHE A 175 -27.93 11.03 -19.04
C PHE A 175 -26.92 9.93 -19.43
N VAL A 176 -27.05 8.75 -18.85
CA VAL A 176 -26.16 7.61 -19.15
C VAL A 176 -26.23 7.22 -20.62
N MET A 177 -27.43 7.21 -21.19
CA MET A 177 -27.61 6.89 -22.61
C MET A 177 -26.91 7.95 -23.50
N ASN A 178 -27.10 9.23 -23.23
CA ASN A 178 -26.44 10.31 -23.97
C ASN A 178 -24.90 10.25 -23.85
N TYR A 179 -24.40 9.98 -22.64
CA TYR A 179 -22.96 9.84 -22.40
C TYR A 179 -22.35 8.75 -23.27
N ASN A 180 -22.97 7.57 -23.28
CA ASN A 180 -22.52 6.42 -24.09
C ASN A 180 -22.66 6.64 -25.59
N MET A 181 -23.74 7.24 -26.05
CA MET A 181 -23.98 7.49 -27.50
C MET A 181 -22.99 8.50 -28.08
N GLN A 182 -22.53 9.47 -27.29
CA GLN A 182 -21.57 10.47 -27.76
C GLN A 182 -20.12 9.99 -27.69
N GLY A 183 -19.87 8.77 -27.20
CA GLY A 183 -18.53 8.22 -27.06
C GLY A 183 -17.62 9.07 -26.19
N MET A 184 -18.16 9.68 -25.14
CA MET A 184 -17.43 10.64 -24.33
C MET A 184 -16.30 9.94 -23.57
N ASN A 185 -15.07 10.41 -23.77
CA ASN A 185 -13.92 9.99 -22.98
C ASN A 185 -13.56 11.15 -22.03
N LYS A 186 -14.11 11.11 -20.83
CA LYS A 186 -13.99 12.16 -19.81
C LYS A 186 -13.18 11.66 -18.62
N THR A 187 -12.59 12.59 -17.90
CA THR A 187 -11.99 12.34 -16.60
C THR A 187 -13.06 12.24 -15.51
N ILE A 188 -12.73 11.63 -14.36
CA ILE A 188 -13.67 11.54 -13.22
C ILE A 188 -14.16 12.94 -12.77
N PRO A 189 -13.30 13.99 -12.66
CA PRO A 189 -13.76 15.35 -12.34
C PRO A 189 -14.72 15.95 -13.38
N GLU A 190 -14.49 15.71 -14.66
CA GLU A 190 -15.39 16.18 -15.73
C GLU A 190 -16.76 15.48 -15.66
N LEU A 191 -16.76 14.15 -15.48
CA LEU A 191 -17.98 13.39 -15.26
C LEU A 191 -18.75 13.91 -14.06
N PHE A 192 -18.05 14.21 -12.95
CA PHE A 192 -18.67 14.79 -11.77
C PHE A 192 -19.37 16.11 -12.05
N ALA A 193 -18.73 17.03 -12.77
CA ALA A 193 -19.32 18.30 -13.14
C ALA A 193 -20.59 18.12 -14.01
N MET A 194 -20.55 17.20 -14.98
CA MET A 194 -21.68 16.87 -15.84
C MET A 194 -22.84 16.27 -15.07
N LEU A 195 -22.58 15.35 -14.13
CA LEU A 195 -23.59 14.72 -13.31
C LEU A 195 -24.25 15.72 -12.35
N LYS A 196 -23.47 16.67 -11.79
CA LYS A 196 -24.04 17.76 -10.98
C LYS A 196 -24.98 18.66 -11.78
N ALA A 197 -24.62 18.98 -13.03
CA ALA A 197 -25.51 19.75 -13.91
C ALA A 197 -26.80 18.98 -14.23
N ALA A 198 -26.69 17.68 -14.52
CA ALA A 198 -27.85 16.82 -14.76
C ALA A 198 -28.77 16.70 -13.51
N GLU A 199 -28.19 16.63 -12.30
CA GLU A 199 -28.92 16.55 -11.04
C GLU A 199 -29.89 17.71 -10.86
N VAL A 200 -29.48 18.94 -11.23
CA VAL A 200 -30.32 20.15 -11.15
C VAL A 200 -31.57 20.02 -12.01
N GLU A 201 -31.47 19.38 -13.18
CA GLU A 201 -32.61 19.19 -14.07
C GLU A 201 -33.50 18.02 -13.64
N ILE A 202 -32.93 16.95 -13.08
CA ILE A 202 -33.64 15.76 -12.64
C ILE A 202 -34.43 16.01 -11.37
N LYS A 203 -33.97 16.91 -10.49
CA LYS A 203 -34.61 17.23 -9.20
C LYS A 203 -35.56 18.42 -9.25
N LYS A 204 -35.85 18.97 -10.43
CA LYS A 204 -36.91 19.98 -10.64
C LYS A 204 -38.27 19.31 -10.66
#